data_360c74c2481bd73d5b672ddabb255e5d
#
_entry.id   360c74c2481bd73d5b672ddabb255e5d
#
_cell.length_a   1.000
_cell.length_b   1.000
_cell.length_c   1.000
_cell.angle_alpha   90.00
_cell.angle_beta   90.00
_cell.angle_gamma   90.00
#
_symmetry.space_group_name_H-M   'P 1'
#
loop_
_entity.id
_entity.type
_entity.pdbx_description
1 polymer ?
#
loop_
_entity_poly.entity_id
_entity_poly.type
_entity_poly.pdbx_seq_one_letter_code
_entity_poly.pdbx_strand_id
1 'polypeptide(L)'
;MTGMSTLIVSDEILRNLGANRWALPVMALLSREGGARFAVIGRHYAMSPHSLTRCLEHLRGCGWVIPNPGHGHPLRPEYLLSDAGRPVGALSERILQARERQGLAIADLSRWSLPLVASLAPEWSRFGELQARLAPVTPRALSQTLQAMIGHDLVTRRLEDRFPPLPLYGLSGRGRDLAEALMA
;
A
#
# COMPACT_ATOMS: atom_id res chain seq x y z
N MET A 1 28.43 -15.17 -2.97
CA MET A 1 27.48 -15.19 -1.82
C MET A 1 27.09 -13.76 -1.54
N THR A 2 26.08 -13.25 -2.24
CA THR A 2 25.62 -11.88 -2.07
C THR A 2 24.39 -11.95 -1.17
N GLY A 3 24.57 -11.54 0.09
CA GLY A 3 23.48 -11.44 1.05
C GLY A 3 22.46 -10.41 0.56
N MET A 4 21.34 -10.89 0.08
CA MET A 4 20.16 -10.09 -0.19
C MET A 4 19.60 -9.60 1.15
N SER A 5 19.93 -8.36 1.50
CA SER A 5 19.30 -7.65 2.62
C SER A 5 17.87 -7.35 2.20
N THR A 6 16.98 -8.31 2.42
CA THR A 6 15.54 -8.11 2.25
C THR A 6 15.09 -7.15 3.36
N LEU A 7 15.00 -5.87 3.05
CA LEU A 7 14.22 -4.94 3.86
C LEU A 7 12.76 -5.36 3.74
N ILE A 8 12.34 -6.25 4.62
CA ILE A 8 10.93 -6.64 4.76
C ILE A 8 10.22 -5.39 5.25
N VAL A 9 9.49 -4.74 4.35
CA VAL A 9 8.59 -3.66 4.73
C VAL A 9 7.60 -4.21 5.76
N SER A 10 7.51 -3.59 6.93
CA SER A 10 6.65 -4.12 7.99
C SER A 10 5.19 -4.13 7.56
N ASP A 11 4.46 -5.18 7.94
CA ASP A 11 3.03 -5.32 7.70
C ASP A 11 2.23 -4.11 8.21
N GLU A 12 2.72 -3.47 9.26
CA GLU A 12 2.11 -2.26 9.82
C GLU A 12 2.16 -1.10 8.82
N ILE A 13 3.31 -0.86 8.18
CA ILE A 13 3.46 0.17 7.14
C ILE A 13 2.47 -0.10 6.00
N LEU A 14 2.44 -1.32 5.49
CA LEU A 14 1.55 -1.69 4.39
C LEU A 14 0.06 -1.55 4.76
N ARG A 15 -0.32 -1.93 5.98
CA ARG A 15 -1.69 -1.76 6.49
C ARG A 15 -2.07 -0.29 6.64
N ASN A 16 -1.15 0.55 7.10
CA ASN A 16 -1.39 1.97 7.26
C ASN A 16 -1.47 2.69 5.90
N LEU A 17 -0.63 2.32 4.92
CA LEU A 17 -0.77 2.80 3.55
C LEU A 17 -2.11 2.40 2.92
N GLY A 18 -2.62 1.21 3.22
CA GLY A 18 -3.91 0.73 2.74
C GLY A 18 -5.12 1.25 3.54
N ALA A 19 -4.93 1.80 4.75
CA ALA A 19 -6.02 2.25 5.61
C ALA A 19 -6.79 3.46 5.06
N ASN A 20 -6.13 4.27 4.24
CA ASN A 20 -6.74 5.38 3.53
C ASN A 20 -6.30 5.33 2.06
N ARG A 21 -7.28 5.29 1.13
CA ARG A 21 -6.99 5.17 -0.31
C ARG A 21 -6.07 6.26 -0.86
N TRP A 22 -6.00 7.40 -0.20
CA TRP A 22 -5.18 8.54 -0.58
C TRP A 22 -3.80 8.55 0.09
N ALA A 23 -3.56 7.67 1.09
CA ALA A 23 -2.30 7.65 1.81
C ALA A 23 -1.11 7.42 0.87
N LEU A 24 -1.18 6.39 0.05
CA LEU A 24 -0.12 6.04 -0.91
C LEU A 24 0.13 7.16 -1.94
N PRO A 25 -0.90 7.70 -2.66
CA PRO A 25 -0.71 8.82 -3.57
C PRO A 25 -0.13 10.08 -2.91
N VAL A 26 -0.62 10.45 -1.73
CA VAL A 26 -0.13 11.66 -1.03
C VAL A 26 1.31 11.49 -0.56
N MET A 27 1.67 10.32 0.00
CA MET A 27 3.05 10.02 0.39
C MET A 27 4.02 10.09 -0.80
N ALA A 28 3.63 9.52 -1.95
CA ALA A 28 4.43 9.57 -3.17
C ALA A 28 4.59 11.01 -3.70
N LEU A 29 3.53 11.82 -3.65
CA LEU A 29 3.61 13.22 -4.05
C LEU A 29 4.57 14.01 -3.15
N LEU A 30 4.42 13.88 -1.83
CA LEU A 30 5.27 14.58 -0.86
C LEU A 30 6.75 14.17 -0.97
N SER A 31 7.01 12.91 -1.31
CA SER A 31 8.37 12.41 -1.55
C SER A 31 8.98 13.05 -2.81
N ARG A 32 8.24 13.04 -3.90
CA ARG A 32 8.71 13.54 -5.20
C ARG A 32 8.92 15.06 -5.22
N GLU A 33 8.00 15.81 -4.59
CA GLU A 33 8.03 17.27 -4.58
C GLU A 33 8.83 17.88 -3.42
N GLY A 34 9.30 17.05 -2.46
CA GLY A 34 9.98 17.52 -1.25
C GLY A 34 9.06 18.24 -0.26
N GLY A 35 7.77 18.24 -0.50
CA GLY A 35 6.71 18.89 0.28
C GLY A 35 5.63 19.50 -0.60
N ALA A 36 4.46 19.74 -0.05
CA ALA A 36 3.37 20.37 -0.78
C ALA A 36 2.36 21.08 0.12
N ARG A 37 1.75 22.15 -0.40
CA ARG A 37 0.68 22.86 0.29
C ARG A 37 -0.64 22.09 0.20
N PHE A 38 -1.49 22.23 1.21
CA PHE A 38 -2.82 21.62 1.26
C PHE A 38 -3.60 21.77 -0.06
N ALA A 39 -3.70 22.99 -0.58
CA ALA A 39 -4.43 23.27 -1.81
C ALA A 39 -3.79 22.63 -3.06
N VAL A 40 -2.48 22.45 -3.07
CA VAL A 40 -1.74 21.79 -4.17
C VAL A 40 -2.05 20.31 -4.19
N ILE A 41 -1.97 19.62 -3.03
CA ILE A 41 -2.31 18.20 -2.89
C ILE A 41 -3.77 17.95 -3.31
N GLY A 42 -4.69 18.78 -2.79
CA GLY A 42 -6.13 18.65 -3.09
C GLY A 42 -6.43 18.79 -4.58
N ARG A 43 -5.79 19.75 -5.25
CA ARG A 43 -5.97 19.98 -6.70
C ARG A 43 -5.35 18.84 -7.52
N HIS A 44 -4.16 18.37 -7.14
CA HIS A 44 -3.43 17.32 -7.87
C HIS A 44 -4.23 16.03 -8.00
N TYR A 45 -4.94 15.65 -6.94
CA TYR A 45 -5.74 14.42 -6.91
C TYR A 45 -7.26 14.66 -6.98
N ALA A 46 -7.70 15.88 -7.24
CA ALA A 46 -9.13 16.26 -7.22
C ALA A 46 -9.84 15.83 -5.92
N MET A 47 -9.15 15.97 -4.77
CA MET A 47 -9.69 15.58 -3.47
C MET A 47 -10.59 16.65 -2.88
N SER A 48 -11.67 16.24 -2.22
CA SER A 48 -12.42 17.16 -1.36
C SER A 48 -11.56 17.58 -0.15
N PRO A 49 -11.74 18.80 0.39
CA PRO A 49 -11.03 19.25 1.58
C PRO A 49 -11.15 18.28 2.76
N HIS A 50 -12.34 17.72 2.99
CA HIS A 50 -12.58 16.73 4.03
C HIS A 50 -11.76 15.45 3.84
N SER A 51 -11.72 14.90 2.62
CA SER A 51 -10.93 13.70 2.31
C SER A 51 -9.45 13.93 2.51
N LEU A 52 -8.94 15.10 2.11
CA LEU A 52 -7.54 15.46 2.29
C LEU A 52 -7.20 15.66 3.76
N THR A 53 -8.03 16.36 4.53
CA THR A 53 -7.84 16.54 5.98
C THR A 53 -7.72 15.18 6.67
N ARG A 54 -8.66 14.27 6.45
CA ARG A 54 -8.62 12.91 7.03
C ARG A 54 -7.39 12.11 6.61
N CYS A 55 -6.94 12.27 5.37
CA CYS A 55 -5.72 11.62 4.90
C CYS A 55 -4.48 12.16 5.63
N LEU A 56 -4.34 13.48 5.70
CA LEU A 56 -3.20 14.13 6.37
C LEU A 56 -3.20 13.85 7.89
N GLU A 57 -4.36 13.84 8.53
CA GLU A 57 -4.49 13.46 9.95
C GLU A 57 -4.02 12.01 10.17
N HIS A 58 -4.44 11.08 9.30
CA HIS A 58 -3.98 9.70 9.34
C HIS A 58 -2.46 9.60 9.18
N LEU A 59 -1.87 10.25 8.16
CA LEU A 59 -0.43 10.20 7.90
C LEU A 59 0.39 10.88 9.02
N ARG A 60 -0.14 11.93 9.62
CA ARG A 60 0.45 12.56 10.81
C ARG A 60 0.37 11.65 12.03
N GLY A 61 -0.76 10.97 12.21
CA GLY A 61 -0.93 9.96 13.27
C GLY A 61 0.04 8.79 13.15
N CYS A 62 0.44 8.41 11.92
CA CYS A 62 1.52 7.46 11.65
C CYS A 62 2.93 8.04 11.88
N GLY A 63 3.06 9.34 12.13
CA GLY A 63 4.35 10.01 12.27
C GLY A 63 5.10 10.23 10.96
N TRP A 64 4.47 10.06 9.79
CA TRP A 64 5.13 10.13 8.49
C TRP A 64 5.10 11.52 7.85
N VAL A 65 4.13 12.33 8.22
CA VAL A 65 3.92 13.69 7.68
C VAL A 65 3.92 14.70 8.81
N ILE A 66 4.59 15.81 8.59
CA ILE A 66 4.65 16.94 9.52
C ILE A 66 4.28 18.24 8.79
N PRO A 67 3.69 19.22 9.47
CA PRO A 67 3.56 20.57 8.93
C PRO A 67 4.97 21.18 8.81
N ASN A 68 5.19 21.98 7.75
CA ASN A 68 6.47 22.68 7.58
C ASN A 68 6.64 23.77 8.64
N PRO A 69 7.64 23.69 9.53
CA PRO A 69 7.84 24.67 10.58
C PRO A 69 8.39 26.01 10.08
N GLY A 70 9.00 26.02 8.85
CA GLY A 70 9.68 27.20 8.31
C GLY A 70 8.81 28.13 7.45
N HIS A 71 7.61 27.70 7.05
CA HIS A 71 6.72 28.44 6.13
C HIS A 71 5.31 28.57 6.71
N GLY A 72 5.21 28.82 8.02
CA GLY A 72 3.96 28.82 8.75
C GLY A 72 3.08 30.03 8.52
N HIS A 73 2.56 30.24 7.30
CA HIS A 73 1.37 31.07 7.15
C HIS A 73 0.16 30.21 7.58
N PRO A 74 -0.56 30.54 8.68
CA PRO A 74 -1.63 29.70 9.22
C PRO A 74 -2.75 29.39 8.20
N LEU A 75 -2.91 30.23 7.19
CA LEU A 75 -3.91 30.04 6.14
C LEU A 75 -3.40 29.25 4.91
N ARG A 76 -2.12 28.85 4.88
CA ARG A 76 -1.52 28.12 3.75
C ARG A 76 -0.56 27.03 4.26
N PRO A 77 -1.06 26.04 5.01
CA PRO A 77 -0.20 25.00 5.55
C PRO A 77 0.47 24.19 4.44
N GLU A 78 1.75 24.00 4.60
CA GLU A 78 2.58 23.10 3.78
C GLU A 78 2.91 21.85 4.61
N TYR A 79 3.03 20.72 3.95
CA TYR A 79 3.30 19.44 4.58
C TYR A 79 4.57 18.82 3.99
N LEU A 80 5.39 18.25 4.87
CA LEU A 80 6.65 17.57 4.53
C LEU A 80 6.62 16.14 5.04
N LEU A 81 7.46 15.29 4.48
CA LEU A 81 7.75 14.00 5.08
C LEU A 81 8.69 14.19 6.28
N SER A 82 8.37 13.51 7.39
CA SER A 82 9.29 13.35 8.50
C SER A 82 10.47 12.43 8.12
N ASP A 83 11.46 12.31 8.97
CA ASP A 83 12.56 11.33 8.75
C ASP A 83 12.04 9.89 8.66
N ALA A 84 11.05 9.54 9.49
CA ALA A 84 10.38 8.25 9.42
C ALA A 84 9.48 8.10 8.17
N GLY A 85 8.97 9.19 7.65
CA GLY A 85 8.11 9.22 6.45
C GLY A 85 8.88 9.11 5.13
N ARG A 86 10.15 9.53 5.07
CA ARG A 86 10.94 9.50 3.82
C ARG A 86 11.05 8.11 3.19
N PRO A 87 11.44 7.05 3.92
CA PRO A 87 11.48 5.71 3.33
C PRO A 87 10.10 5.19 2.91
N VAL A 88 9.03 5.58 3.64
CA VAL A 88 7.66 5.23 3.27
C VAL A 88 7.20 6.00 2.03
N GLY A 89 7.64 7.24 1.86
CA GLY A 89 7.41 8.04 0.65
C GLY A 89 8.05 7.39 -0.59
N ALA A 90 9.32 7.04 -0.50
CA ALA A 90 10.04 6.35 -1.58
C ALA A 90 9.39 5.00 -1.93
N LEU A 91 9.00 4.21 -0.93
CA LEU A 91 8.22 3.00 -1.13
C LEU A 91 6.90 3.28 -1.86
N SER A 92 6.19 4.32 -1.44
CA SER A 92 4.91 4.71 -2.04
C SER A 92 5.05 5.10 -3.51
N GLU A 93 6.15 5.77 -3.90
CA GLU A 93 6.45 6.07 -5.31
C GLU A 93 6.62 4.80 -6.13
N ARG A 94 7.40 3.82 -5.65
CA ARG A 94 7.59 2.55 -6.35
C ARG A 94 6.29 1.78 -6.54
N ILE A 95 5.48 1.68 -5.48
CA ILE A 95 4.16 1.03 -5.53
C ILE A 95 3.24 1.75 -6.52
N LEU A 96 3.21 3.08 -6.49
CA LEU A 96 2.38 3.88 -7.38
C LEU A 96 2.78 3.67 -8.84
N GLN A 97 4.08 3.69 -9.15
CA GLN A 97 4.60 3.40 -10.48
C GLN A 97 4.26 1.98 -10.95
N ALA A 98 4.44 0.97 -10.10
CA ALA A 98 4.09 -0.41 -10.42
C ALA A 98 2.59 -0.54 -10.73
N ARG A 99 1.74 0.10 -9.91
CA ARG A 99 0.29 0.15 -10.13
C ARG A 99 -0.07 0.82 -11.47
N GLU A 100 0.53 1.97 -11.77
CA GLU A 100 0.27 2.71 -13.01
C GLU A 100 0.69 1.92 -14.26
N ARG A 101 1.87 1.28 -14.22
CA ARG A 101 2.30 0.37 -15.31
C ARG A 101 1.29 -0.74 -15.58
N GLN A 102 0.56 -1.16 -14.57
CA GLN A 102 -0.45 -2.23 -14.67
C GLN A 102 -1.86 -1.73 -14.97
N GLY A 103 -2.05 -0.41 -15.09
CA GLY A 103 -3.36 0.18 -15.37
C GLY A 103 -4.36 0.04 -14.22
N LEU A 104 -3.88 -0.15 -12.98
CA LEU A 104 -4.73 -0.25 -11.80
C LEU A 104 -5.14 1.13 -11.29
N ALA A 105 -6.42 1.33 -11.04
CA ALA A 105 -6.92 2.55 -10.41
C ALA A 105 -6.56 2.60 -8.90
N ILE A 106 -6.66 3.79 -8.30
CA ILE A 106 -6.42 3.97 -6.86
C ILE A 106 -7.34 3.09 -6.01
N ALA A 107 -8.57 2.88 -6.47
CA ALA A 107 -9.59 2.11 -5.76
C ALA A 107 -9.40 0.59 -5.86
N ASP A 108 -8.58 0.10 -6.79
CA ASP A 108 -8.42 -1.34 -7.05
C ASP A 108 -7.58 -2.04 -5.97
N LEU A 109 -6.78 -1.27 -5.22
CA LEU A 109 -6.04 -1.77 -4.07
C LEU A 109 -6.75 -1.40 -2.77
N SER A 110 -7.33 -2.39 -2.11
CA SER A 110 -7.96 -2.26 -0.81
C SER A 110 -6.93 -2.23 0.33
N ARG A 111 -7.42 -2.00 1.56
CA ARG A 111 -6.57 -1.99 2.78
C ARG A 111 -5.65 -3.20 2.90
N TRP A 112 -6.10 -4.37 2.50
CA TRP A 112 -5.39 -5.63 2.68
C TRP A 112 -4.62 -6.08 1.43
N SER A 113 -4.71 -5.35 0.31
CA SER A 113 -4.07 -5.76 -0.95
C SER A 113 -2.55 -5.81 -0.84
N LEU A 114 -1.90 -4.76 -0.34
CA LEU A 114 -0.44 -4.74 -0.20
C LEU A 114 0.08 -5.75 0.83
N PRO A 115 -0.51 -5.87 2.05
CA PRO A 115 -0.16 -6.94 2.98
C PRO A 115 -0.34 -8.34 2.39
N LEU A 116 -1.41 -8.57 1.61
CA LEU A 116 -1.64 -9.84 0.94
C LEU A 116 -0.56 -10.16 -0.10
N VAL A 117 -0.17 -9.17 -0.92
CA VAL A 117 0.93 -9.32 -1.89
C VAL A 117 2.22 -9.68 -1.18
N ALA A 118 2.59 -8.99 -0.11
CA ALA A 118 3.78 -9.29 0.68
C ALA A 118 3.73 -10.71 1.27
N SER A 119 2.57 -11.14 1.78
CA SER A 119 2.38 -12.49 2.35
C SER A 119 2.47 -13.61 1.31
N LEU A 120 2.12 -13.34 0.05
CA LEU A 120 2.15 -14.31 -1.05
C LEU A 120 3.48 -14.29 -1.84
N ALA A 121 4.34 -13.28 -1.62
CA ALA A 121 5.59 -13.15 -2.37
C ALA A 121 6.53 -14.36 -2.26
N PRO A 122 6.69 -14.99 -1.06
CA PRO A 122 7.59 -16.13 -0.92
C PRO A 122 7.04 -17.42 -1.55
N GLU A 123 5.74 -17.68 -1.42
CA GLU A 123 5.18 -19.01 -1.73
C GLU A 123 3.64 -19.01 -1.88
N TRP A 124 3.15 -20.12 -2.44
CA TRP A 124 1.72 -20.43 -2.45
C TRP A 124 1.22 -20.73 -1.03
N SER A 125 0.06 -20.19 -0.68
CA SER A 125 -0.48 -20.30 0.67
C SER A 125 -1.96 -20.67 0.67
N ARG A 126 -2.39 -21.36 1.72
CA ARG A 126 -3.81 -21.65 1.98
C ARG A 126 -4.49 -20.46 2.63
N PHE A 127 -5.82 -20.41 2.51
CA PHE A 127 -6.62 -19.34 3.12
C PHE A 127 -6.36 -19.18 4.62
N GLY A 128 -6.31 -20.27 5.38
CA GLY A 128 -6.07 -20.22 6.82
C GLY A 128 -4.68 -19.70 7.19
N GLU A 129 -3.65 -20.02 6.38
CA GLU A 129 -2.29 -19.51 6.57
C GLU A 129 -2.22 -18.00 6.31
N LEU A 130 -2.87 -17.53 5.25
CA LEU A 130 -2.99 -16.11 4.95
C LEU A 130 -3.76 -15.37 6.05
N GLN A 131 -4.84 -15.93 6.54
CA GLN A 131 -5.61 -15.35 7.64
C GLN A 131 -4.79 -15.21 8.92
N ALA A 132 -3.97 -16.21 9.24
CA ALA A 132 -3.10 -16.17 10.41
C ALA A 132 -1.97 -15.12 10.26
N ARG A 133 -1.31 -15.06 9.10
CA ARG A 133 -0.25 -14.08 8.81
C ARG A 133 -0.77 -12.64 8.78
N LEU A 134 -1.97 -12.43 8.25
CA LEU A 134 -2.59 -11.12 8.09
C LEU A 134 -3.47 -10.69 9.28
N ALA A 135 -3.38 -11.38 10.41
CA ALA A 135 -4.16 -10.98 11.60
C ALA A 135 -3.96 -9.48 11.91
N PRO A 136 -5.04 -8.71 12.21
CA PRO A 136 -6.40 -9.13 12.54
C PRO A 136 -7.39 -9.09 11.35
N VAL A 137 -6.99 -9.53 10.14
CA VAL A 137 -7.92 -9.57 9.00
C VAL A 137 -9.09 -10.51 9.29
N THR A 138 -10.32 -10.06 9.01
CA THR A 138 -11.48 -10.95 9.13
C THR A 138 -11.57 -11.89 7.92
N PRO A 139 -12.15 -13.11 8.06
CA PRO A 139 -12.32 -14.03 6.93
C PRO A 139 -13.05 -13.39 5.75
N ARG A 140 -14.06 -12.56 6.03
CA ARG A 140 -14.81 -11.83 5.00
C ARG A 140 -13.91 -10.84 4.25
N ALA A 141 -13.12 -10.03 4.97
CA ALA A 141 -12.23 -9.06 4.35
C ALA A 141 -11.14 -9.74 3.51
N LEU A 142 -10.56 -10.84 4.00
CA LEU A 142 -9.58 -11.62 3.25
C LEU A 142 -10.20 -12.22 1.97
N SER A 143 -11.39 -12.82 2.08
CA SER A 143 -12.10 -13.39 0.92
C SER A 143 -12.39 -12.32 -0.14
N GLN A 144 -12.89 -11.15 0.27
CA GLN A 144 -13.15 -10.03 -0.64
C GLN A 144 -11.87 -9.52 -1.30
N THR A 145 -10.77 -9.41 -0.53
CA THR A 145 -9.48 -8.98 -1.07
C THR A 145 -8.94 -9.99 -2.08
N LEU A 146 -8.97 -11.29 -1.77
CA LEU A 146 -8.54 -12.34 -2.69
C LEU A 146 -9.36 -12.33 -3.99
N GLN A 147 -10.69 -12.19 -3.90
CA GLN A 147 -11.55 -12.09 -5.08
C GLN A 147 -11.21 -10.88 -5.96
N ALA A 148 -11.03 -9.70 -5.35
CA ALA A 148 -10.63 -8.50 -6.07
C ALA A 148 -9.27 -8.65 -6.74
N MET A 149 -8.27 -9.20 -6.02
CA MET A 149 -6.93 -9.41 -6.54
C MET A 149 -6.88 -10.45 -7.66
N ILE A 150 -7.74 -11.46 -7.61
CA ILE A 150 -7.92 -12.43 -8.73
C ILE A 150 -8.57 -11.72 -9.91
N GLY A 151 -9.60 -10.90 -9.68
CA GLY A 151 -10.26 -10.13 -10.74
C GLY A 151 -9.34 -9.16 -11.48
N HIS A 152 -8.31 -8.63 -10.80
CA HIS A 152 -7.27 -7.78 -11.40
C HIS A 152 -6.05 -8.55 -11.92
N ASP A 153 -6.11 -9.88 -11.94
CA ASP A 153 -5.00 -10.75 -12.35
C ASP A 153 -3.69 -10.52 -11.57
N LEU A 154 -3.80 -10.23 -10.27
CA LEU A 154 -2.67 -10.09 -9.35
C LEU A 154 -2.43 -11.36 -8.53
N VAL A 155 -3.47 -12.12 -8.29
CA VAL A 155 -3.45 -13.38 -7.55
C VAL A 155 -4.05 -14.49 -8.41
N THR A 156 -3.43 -15.66 -8.38
CA THR A 156 -3.93 -16.88 -9.02
C THR A 156 -4.39 -17.87 -7.95
N ARG A 157 -5.48 -18.59 -8.24
CA ARG A 157 -5.98 -19.66 -7.38
C ARG A 157 -5.79 -21.00 -8.12
N ARG A 158 -5.25 -22.00 -7.42
CA ARG A 158 -5.20 -23.40 -7.90
C ARG A 158 -5.73 -24.35 -6.83
N LEU A 159 -6.14 -25.53 -7.25
CA LEU A 159 -6.47 -26.61 -6.31
C LEU A 159 -5.22 -27.45 -6.09
N GLU A 160 -4.95 -27.78 -4.83
CA GLU A 160 -3.94 -28.76 -4.46
C GLU A 160 -4.45 -30.16 -4.86
N ASP A 161 -3.59 -30.97 -5.49
CA ASP A 161 -3.91 -32.34 -5.89
C ASP A 161 -3.91 -33.27 -4.67
N ARG A 162 -5.01 -33.21 -3.91
CA ARG A 162 -5.27 -34.04 -2.73
C ARG A 162 -6.77 -34.20 -2.52
N PHE A 163 -7.18 -35.15 -1.71
CA PHE A 163 -8.58 -35.35 -1.34
C PHE A 163 -8.81 -35.00 0.15
N PRO A 164 -9.77 -34.14 0.50
CA PRO A 164 -10.48 -33.22 -0.41
C PRO A 164 -9.56 -32.16 -0.99
N PRO A 165 -9.84 -31.66 -2.22
CA PRO A 165 -9.04 -30.61 -2.86
C PRO A 165 -9.08 -29.32 -2.05
N LEU A 166 -7.91 -28.71 -1.81
CA LEU A 166 -7.81 -27.44 -1.10
C LEU A 166 -7.32 -26.31 -2.01
N PRO A 167 -7.92 -25.11 -1.92
CA PRO A 167 -7.46 -23.97 -2.69
C PRO A 167 -6.12 -23.45 -2.14
N LEU A 168 -5.18 -23.23 -3.08
CA LEU A 168 -3.93 -22.50 -2.87
C LEU A 168 -3.99 -21.18 -3.63
N TYR A 169 -3.44 -20.15 -3.05
CA TYR A 169 -3.31 -18.81 -3.62
C TYR A 169 -1.84 -18.46 -3.81
N GLY A 170 -1.51 -17.84 -4.92
CA GLY A 170 -0.16 -17.41 -5.25
C GLY A 170 -0.19 -16.16 -6.11
N LEU A 171 0.93 -15.46 -6.23
CA LEU A 171 1.02 -14.29 -7.11
C LEU A 171 1.05 -14.73 -8.59
N SER A 172 0.33 -13.99 -9.43
CA SER A 172 0.49 -14.02 -10.88
C SER A 172 1.80 -13.33 -11.30
N GLY A 173 2.08 -13.24 -12.61
CA GLY A 173 3.16 -12.39 -13.13
C GLY A 173 3.02 -10.94 -12.68
N ARG A 174 1.83 -10.36 -12.88
CA ARG A 174 1.51 -8.99 -12.46
C ARG A 174 1.59 -8.80 -10.95
N GLY A 175 1.16 -9.79 -10.16
CA GLY A 175 1.29 -9.76 -8.70
C GLY A 175 2.74 -9.77 -8.24
N ARG A 176 3.64 -10.48 -8.92
CA ARG A 176 5.08 -10.47 -8.65
C ARG A 176 5.72 -9.11 -8.94
N ASP A 177 5.35 -8.45 -10.06
CA ASP A 177 5.83 -7.09 -10.35
C ASP A 177 5.45 -6.10 -9.24
N LEU A 178 4.25 -6.24 -8.68
CA LEU A 178 3.83 -5.43 -7.53
C LEU A 178 4.60 -5.80 -6.25
N ALA A 179 4.88 -7.09 -6.04
CA ALA A 179 5.70 -7.54 -4.90
C ALA A 179 7.13 -7.04 -4.97
N GLU A 180 7.74 -6.97 -6.15
CA GLU A 180 9.08 -6.40 -6.35
C GLU A 180 9.13 -4.93 -5.92
N ALA A 181 8.07 -4.16 -6.19
CA ALA A 181 7.98 -2.77 -5.73
C ALA A 181 7.94 -2.62 -4.20
N LEU A 182 7.55 -3.69 -3.46
CA LEU A 182 7.56 -3.71 -1.99
C LEU A 182 8.94 -4.04 -1.41
N MET A 183 9.81 -4.72 -2.17
CA MET A 183 11.07 -5.29 -1.67
C MET A 183 12.31 -4.46 -2.00
N ALA A 184 12.22 -3.48 -2.87
CA ALA A 184 13.36 -2.70 -3.37
C ALA A 184 13.81 -1.57 -2.44
#